data_64e866a49bfba29a609dddc0f077289d
#
_entry.id   64e866a49bfba29a609dddc0f077289d
#
_cell.length_a   1.000
_cell.length_b   1.000
_cell.length_c   1.000
_cell.angle_alpha   90.00
_cell.angle_beta   90.00
_cell.angle_gamma   90.00
#
_symmetry.space_group_name_H-M   'P 1'
#
loop_
_entity.id
_entity.type
_entity.pdbx_description
1 polymer ?
#
loop_
_entity_poly.entity_id
_entity_poly.type
_entity_poly.pdbx_seq_one_letter_code
_entity_poly.pdbx_strand_id
1 'polypeptide(L)'
;SAASDVYKRQAKDFVEKIIFGNLNAKFVVCGFNYRFGKNGEGDTELLKKLCDENGTKLKVIEPERDDGDVVSSTLIRLLVSEGSIRRANKLLCSHFGFSAVITHGKRLGRELGTPTINQKLPENLAVPKYGVYASAVTLENGKVYCGVTNIGVKPTVGGTKLLSETWMPDFHGGEIYGQTADVRLLDFIRPEKKFDNITELKNAITDNAVTAKEIFGEMYRYGV
;
A
#
# COMPACT_ATOMS: atom_id res chain seq x y z
N SER A 1 1.96 -12.23 27.21
CA SER A 1 0.61 -12.04 26.66
C SER A 1 0.18 -13.30 25.92
N ALA A 2 -1.11 -13.65 25.90
CA ALA A 2 -1.64 -14.88 25.29
C ALA A 2 -1.14 -15.12 23.85
N ALA A 3 -0.89 -14.06 23.07
CA ALA A 3 -0.31 -14.16 21.73
C ALA A 3 1.13 -14.72 21.72
N SER A 4 1.95 -14.38 22.72
CA SER A 4 3.33 -14.87 22.85
C SER A 4 3.41 -16.37 23.13
N ASP A 5 2.42 -16.94 23.79
CA ASP A 5 2.43 -18.36 24.17
C ASP A 5 2.03 -19.30 23.03
N VAL A 6 1.29 -18.81 22.03
CA VAL A 6 0.90 -19.58 20.83
C VAL A 6 2.14 -19.91 19.99
N TYR A 7 3.08 -18.97 19.84
CA TYR A 7 4.31 -19.16 19.04
C TYR A 7 5.35 -20.08 19.70
N LYS A 8 5.20 -20.41 20.98
CA LYS A 8 6.10 -21.31 21.70
C LYS A 8 5.65 -22.75 21.73
N ARG A 9 4.40 -23.04 21.30
CA ARG A 9 3.83 -24.40 21.35
C ARG A 9 4.29 -25.23 20.17
N GLN A 10 4.52 -26.52 20.40
CA GLN A 10 4.72 -27.49 19.32
C GLN A 10 3.49 -27.49 18.37
N ALA A 11 3.72 -27.71 17.09
CA ALA A 11 2.65 -27.65 16.09
C ALA A 11 1.48 -28.57 16.44
N LYS A 12 1.77 -29.81 16.83
CA LYS A 12 0.74 -30.77 17.24
C LYS A 12 -0.09 -30.26 18.42
N ASP A 13 0.55 -29.77 19.46
CA ASP A 13 -0.11 -29.20 20.64
C ASP A 13 -1.04 -28.01 20.31
N PHE A 14 -0.63 -27.17 19.36
CA PHE A 14 -1.45 -26.06 18.90
C PHE A 14 -2.77 -26.58 18.26
N VAL A 15 -2.68 -27.56 17.39
CA VAL A 15 -3.86 -28.11 16.72
C VAL A 15 -4.76 -28.85 17.72
N GLU A 16 -4.22 -29.77 18.52
CA GLU A 16 -4.99 -30.59 19.44
C GLU A 16 -5.63 -29.77 20.56
N LYS A 17 -4.86 -28.87 21.20
CA LYS A 17 -5.35 -28.12 22.38
C LYS A 17 -6.15 -26.88 22.00
N ILE A 18 -5.77 -26.18 20.93
CA ILE A 18 -6.44 -24.92 20.57
C ILE A 18 -7.54 -25.19 19.53
N ILE A 19 -7.17 -25.77 18.37
CA ILE A 19 -8.15 -25.93 17.27
C ILE A 19 -9.22 -26.93 17.66
N PHE A 20 -8.84 -28.11 18.17
CA PHE A 20 -9.81 -29.14 18.50
C PHE A 20 -10.37 -28.98 19.90
N GLY A 21 -9.51 -28.74 20.91
CA GLY A 21 -9.92 -28.63 22.30
C GLY A 21 -10.70 -27.34 22.61
N ASN A 22 -10.05 -26.20 22.52
CA ASN A 22 -10.66 -24.94 22.96
C ASN A 22 -11.70 -24.40 21.99
N LEU A 23 -11.44 -24.48 20.67
CA LEU A 23 -12.35 -23.98 19.63
C LEU A 23 -13.38 -25.02 19.19
N ASN A 24 -13.18 -26.31 19.48
CA ASN A 24 -14.01 -27.41 19.02
C ASN A 24 -14.34 -27.32 17.51
N ALA A 25 -13.33 -26.95 16.70
CA ALA A 25 -13.50 -26.66 15.29
C ALA A 25 -13.94 -27.89 14.53
N LYS A 26 -15.01 -27.78 13.74
CA LYS A 26 -15.52 -28.83 12.87
C LYS A 26 -15.06 -28.65 11.43
N PHE A 27 -14.62 -27.46 11.08
CA PHE A 27 -14.11 -27.10 9.78
C PHE A 27 -12.97 -26.12 9.92
N VAL A 28 -11.86 -26.36 9.25
CA VAL A 28 -10.67 -25.51 9.23
C VAL A 28 -10.41 -25.08 7.79
N VAL A 29 -10.07 -23.80 7.59
CA VAL A 29 -9.65 -23.26 6.29
C VAL A 29 -8.29 -22.59 6.46
N CYS A 30 -7.36 -22.86 5.57
CA CYS A 30 -6.07 -22.19 5.55
C CYS A 30 -5.56 -22.01 4.11
N GLY A 31 -4.60 -21.12 3.91
CA GLY A 31 -3.91 -20.99 2.64
C GLY A 31 -2.88 -22.11 2.43
N PHE A 32 -2.50 -22.34 1.18
CA PHE A 32 -1.52 -23.36 0.78
C PHE A 32 -0.15 -23.23 1.50
N ASN A 33 0.23 -22.02 1.89
CA ASN A 33 1.50 -21.72 2.54
C ASN A 33 1.39 -21.53 4.05
N TYR A 34 0.28 -22.00 4.66
CA TYR A 34 0.06 -21.85 6.09
C TYR A 34 1.12 -22.58 6.90
N ARG A 35 1.71 -21.89 7.86
CA ARG A 35 2.66 -22.43 8.84
C ARG A 35 2.19 -22.13 10.25
N PHE A 36 2.40 -23.06 11.18
CA PHE A 36 1.99 -22.93 12.57
C PHE A 36 2.93 -23.65 13.52
N GLY A 37 2.73 -23.41 14.83
CA GLY A 37 3.58 -23.98 15.86
C GLY A 37 4.93 -23.26 15.97
N LYS A 38 5.78 -23.76 16.86
CA LYS A 38 7.10 -23.19 17.15
C LYS A 38 7.95 -23.18 15.89
N ASN A 39 8.49 -22.02 15.56
CA ASN A 39 9.31 -21.80 14.33
C ASN A 39 8.61 -22.16 13.00
N GLY A 40 7.26 -22.26 12.99
CA GLY A 40 6.52 -22.62 11.79
C GLY A 40 6.76 -24.07 11.32
N GLU A 41 7.04 -24.97 12.24
CA GLU A 41 7.32 -26.40 11.94
C GLU A 41 6.10 -27.13 11.36
N GLY A 42 4.90 -26.72 11.74
CA GLY A 42 3.66 -27.24 11.17
C GLY A 42 3.35 -26.66 9.80
N ASP A 43 2.85 -27.49 8.91
CA ASP A 43 2.42 -27.14 7.56
C ASP A 43 1.02 -27.71 7.23
N THR A 44 0.56 -27.49 6.01
CA THR A 44 -0.75 -27.95 5.57
C THR A 44 -0.87 -29.47 5.53
N GLU A 45 0.23 -30.20 5.31
CA GLU A 45 0.23 -31.67 5.31
C GLU A 45 0.04 -32.22 6.73
N LEU A 46 0.80 -31.68 7.70
CA LEU A 46 0.62 -32.04 9.10
C LEU A 46 -0.78 -31.66 9.60
N LEU A 47 -1.28 -30.47 9.22
CA LEU A 47 -2.63 -30.04 9.59
C LEU A 47 -3.69 -30.98 9.02
N LYS A 48 -3.54 -31.40 7.75
CA LYS A 48 -4.44 -32.35 7.11
C LYS A 48 -4.47 -33.68 7.85
N LYS A 49 -3.31 -34.25 8.14
CA LYS A 49 -3.20 -35.50 8.89
C LYS A 49 -3.95 -35.42 10.24
N LEU A 50 -3.68 -34.37 11.02
CA LEU A 50 -4.31 -34.18 12.33
C LEU A 50 -5.84 -33.96 12.22
N CYS A 51 -6.28 -33.22 11.21
CA CYS A 51 -7.70 -33.03 10.94
C CYS A 51 -8.40 -34.36 10.59
N ASP A 52 -7.80 -35.18 9.72
CA ASP A 52 -8.33 -36.48 9.32
C ASP A 52 -8.42 -37.41 10.53
N GLU A 53 -7.40 -37.48 11.41
CA GLU A 53 -7.39 -38.25 12.65
C GLU A 53 -8.50 -37.82 13.63
N ASN A 54 -8.83 -36.50 13.67
CA ASN A 54 -9.87 -35.97 14.58
C ASN A 54 -11.27 -35.89 13.96
N GLY A 55 -11.43 -36.25 12.68
CA GLY A 55 -12.72 -36.14 11.96
C GLY A 55 -13.11 -34.67 11.67
N THR A 56 -12.15 -33.76 11.67
CA THR A 56 -12.33 -32.33 11.33
C THR A 56 -12.11 -32.14 9.84
N LYS A 57 -13.00 -31.38 9.18
CA LYS A 57 -12.83 -31.08 7.74
C LYS A 57 -11.79 -29.99 7.56
N LEU A 58 -10.85 -30.17 6.61
CA LEU A 58 -9.88 -29.17 6.21
C LEU A 58 -10.11 -28.76 4.75
N LYS A 59 -10.08 -27.44 4.49
CA LYS A 59 -9.97 -26.87 3.14
C LYS A 59 -8.69 -26.06 3.05
N VAL A 60 -7.77 -26.50 2.21
CA VAL A 60 -6.60 -25.70 1.82
C VAL A 60 -6.96 -24.88 0.59
N ILE A 61 -6.74 -23.57 0.66
CA ILE A 61 -6.99 -22.65 -0.46
C ILE A 61 -5.73 -22.61 -1.32
N GLU A 62 -5.91 -22.95 -2.59
CA GLU A 62 -4.84 -22.89 -3.59
C GLU A 62 -4.39 -21.44 -3.85
N PRO A 63 -3.13 -21.26 -4.29
CA PRO A 63 -2.62 -19.92 -4.57
C PRO A 63 -3.30 -19.32 -5.79
N GLU A 64 -3.78 -18.07 -5.66
CA GLU A 64 -4.14 -17.27 -6.82
C GLU A 64 -2.87 -16.91 -7.62
N ARG A 65 -2.99 -16.86 -8.95
CA ARG A 65 -1.88 -16.53 -9.85
C ARG A 65 -2.26 -15.41 -10.81
N ASP A 66 -1.26 -14.56 -11.10
CA ASP A 66 -1.34 -13.51 -12.11
C ASP A 66 -0.06 -13.58 -12.97
N ASP A 67 -0.22 -13.79 -14.28
CA ASP A 67 0.88 -13.98 -15.24
C ASP A 67 1.91 -15.05 -14.82
N GLY A 68 1.45 -16.14 -14.18
CA GLY A 68 2.29 -17.24 -13.69
C GLY A 68 2.85 -17.02 -12.27
N ASP A 69 2.89 -15.80 -11.76
CA ASP A 69 3.33 -15.49 -10.42
C ASP A 69 2.26 -15.82 -9.37
N VAL A 70 2.67 -16.32 -8.22
CA VAL A 70 1.78 -16.50 -7.07
C VAL A 70 1.48 -15.13 -6.44
N VAL A 71 0.20 -14.75 -6.39
CA VAL A 71 -0.24 -13.53 -5.71
C VAL A 71 0.07 -13.63 -4.22
N SER A 72 0.92 -12.72 -3.75
CA SER A 72 1.38 -12.70 -2.36
C SER A 72 1.74 -11.27 -1.93
N SER A 73 1.79 -11.04 -0.62
CA SER A 73 2.25 -9.76 -0.09
C SER A 73 3.71 -9.44 -0.48
N THR A 74 4.53 -10.46 -0.73
CA THR A 74 5.91 -10.30 -1.22
C THR A 74 5.90 -9.77 -2.66
N LEU A 75 5.12 -10.37 -3.55
CA LEU A 75 4.96 -9.90 -4.92
C LEU A 75 4.43 -8.46 -4.95
N ILE A 76 3.39 -8.17 -4.17
CA ILE A 76 2.81 -6.81 -4.13
C ILE A 76 3.83 -5.78 -3.65
N ARG A 77 4.61 -6.07 -2.60
CA ARG A 77 5.67 -5.17 -2.14
C ARG A 77 6.75 -4.95 -3.20
N LEU A 78 7.11 -5.99 -3.94
CA LEU A 78 8.06 -5.89 -5.05
C LEU A 78 7.51 -4.94 -6.14
N LEU A 79 6.27 -5.17 -6.60
CA LEU A 79 5.62 -4.33 -7.61
C LEU A 79 5.54 -2.86 -7.17
N VAL A 80 5.20 -2.59 -5.91
CA VAL A 80 5.19 -1.24 -5.34
C VAL A 80 6.59 -0.63 -5.36
N SER A 81 7.62 -1.37 -4.97
CA SER A 81 9.01 -0.88 -4.95
C SER A 81 9.61 -0.66 -6.34
N GLU A 82 9.07 -1.32 -7.36
CA GLU A 82 9.46 -1.16 -8.76
C GLU A 82 8.65 -0.09 -9.50
N GLY A 83 7.57 0.42 -8.88
CA GLY A 83 6.66 1.40 -9.48
C GLY A 83 5.59 0.79 -10.39
N SER A 84 5.44 -0.54 -10.40
CA SER A 84 4.40 -1.26 -11.14
C SER A 84 3.03 -1.15 -10.43
N ILE A 85 2.58 0.09 -10.19
CA ILE A 85 1.44 0.41 -9.34
C ILE A 85 0.13 -0.13 -9.92
N ARG A 86 -0.09 -0.04 -11.22
CA ARG A 86 -1.32 -0.59 -11.84
C ARG A 86 -1.48 -2.08 -11.56
N ARG A 87 -0.39 -2.85 -11.71
CA ARG A 87 -0.42 -4.30 -11.41
C ARG A 87 -0.60 -4.56 -9.92
N ALA A 88 0.08 -3.79 -9.06
CA ALA A 88 -0.11 -3.89 -7.60
C ALA A 88 -1.56 -3.62 -7.19
N ASN A 89 -2.19 -2.58 -7.73
CA ASN A 89 -3.58 -2.21 -7.49
C ASN A 89 -4.56 -3.32 -7.94
N LYS A 90 -4.33 -3.89 -9.13
CA LYS A 90 -5.10 -5.04 -9.64
C LYS A 90 -5.06 -6.21 -8.65
N LEU A 91 -3.86 -6.58 -8.17
CA LEU A 91 -3.69 -7.69 -7.24
C LEU A 91 -4.21 -7.41 -5.83
N LEU A 92 -4.21 -6.16 -5.41
CA LEU A 92 -4.80 -5.71 -4.14
C LEU A 92 -6.32 -5.61 -4.19
N CYS A 93 -6.93 -5.63 -5.38
CA CYS A 93 -8.34 -5.27 -5.61
C CYS A 93 -8.68 -3.89 -5.00
N SER A 94 -7.71 -3.01 -4.88
CA SER A 94 -7.84 -1.65 -4.33
C SER A 94 -6.59 -0.83 -4.67
N HIS A 95 -6.71 0.50 -4.59
CA HIS A 95 -5.56 1.36 -4.86
C HIS A 95 -4.60 1.40 -3.67
N PHE A 96 -3.33 1.09 -3.91
CA PHE A 96 -2.26 1.26 -2.93
C PHE A 96 -2.08 2.74 -2.57
N GLY A 97 -1.91 3.04 -1.30
CA GLY A 97 -1.75 4.41 -0.85
C GLY A 97 -1.64 4.53 0.66
N PHE A 98 -1.85 5.72 1.16
CA PHE A 98 -1.70 6.05 2.58
C PHE A 98 -2.60 7.22 2.97
N SER A 99 -2.96 7.26 4.26
CA SER A 99 -3.58 8.41 4.90
C SER A 99 -2.60 9.03 5.87
N ALA A 100 -2.42 10.34 5.80
CA ALA A 100 -1.55 11.08 6.72
C ALA A 100 -1.99 12.54 6.88
N VAL A 101 -1.53 13.16 7.97
CA VAL A 101 -1.81 14.58 8.24
C VAL A 101 -1.02 15.45 7.28
N ILE A 102 -1.68 16.47 6.74
CA ILE A 102 -1.09 17.49 5.87
C ILE A 102 -0.23 18.43 6.72
N THR A 103 1.05 18.52 6.37
CA THR A 103 2.04 19.35 7.07
C THR A 103 2.55 20.47 6.18
N HIS A 104 3.15 21.49 6.80
CA HIS A 104 3.81 22.55 6.06
C HIS A 104 5.08 22.06 5.35
N GLY A 105 5.26 22.44 4.09
CA GLY A 105 6.48 22.25 3.30
C GLY A 105 7.27 23.53 3.13
N LYS A 106 8.29 23.50 2.26
CA LYS A 106 9.14 24.67 1.94
C LYS A 106 8.46 25.77 1.12
N ARG A 107 7.16 25.61 0.77
CA ARG A 107 6.31 26.55 0.02
C ARG A 107 6.78 26.91 -1.41
N LEU A 108 7.82 26.27 -1.94
CA LEU A 108 8.33 26.50 -3.30
C LEU A 108 7.23 26.33 -4.37
N GLY A 109 6.35 25.35 -4.20
CA GLY A 109 5.22 25.13 -5.10
C GLY A 109 4.25 26.33 -5.20
N ARG A 110 4.10 27.12 -4.12
CA ARG A 110 3.25 28.34 -4.17
C ARG A 110 3.83 29.39 -5.11
N GLU A 111 5.16 29.58 -5.12
CA GLU A 111 5.86 30.52 -6.01
C GLU A 111 5.74 30.10 -7.47
N LEU A 112 5.62 28.79 -7.71
CA LEU A 112 5.46 28.21 -9.05
C LEU A 112 4.00 28.14 -9.52
N GLY A 113 3.03 28.51 -8.66
CA GLY A 113 1.60 28.38 -8.95
C GLY A 113 1.07 26.94 -8.84
N THR A 114 1.83 26.04 -8.23
CA THR A 114 1.51 24.63 -8.02
C THR A 114 1.59 24.25 -6.54
N PRO A 115 0.68 24.78 -5.69
CA PRO A 115 0.75 24.54 -4.26
C PRO A 115 0.58 23.06 -3.94
N THR A 116 1.50 22.49 -3.15
CA THR A 116 1.48 21.08 -2.75
C THR A 116 1.13 20.92 -1.28
N ILE A 117 0.42 19.85 -0.97
CA ILE A 117 0.34 19.30 0.38
C ILE A 117 1.56 18.42 0.63
N ASN A 118 2.05 18.42 1.87
CA ASN A 118 3.19 17.61 2.28
C ASN A 118 2.73 16.63 3.36
N GLN A 119 3.09 15.36 3.21
CA GLN A 119 2.72 14.32 4.17
C GLN A 119 3.92 13.41 4.46
N LYS A 120 4.12 13.05 5.74
CA LYS A 120 5.08 12.01 6.13
C LYS A 120 4.41 10.65 5.87
N LEU A 121 5.07 9.78 5.12
CA LEU A 121 4.55 8.42 4.91
C LEU A 121 4.59 7.62 6.21
N PRO A 122 3.59 6.75 6.46
CA PRO A 122 3.59 5.83 7.59
C PRO A 122 4.83 4.91 7.59
N GLU A 123 5.39 4.66 8.75
CA GLU A 123 6.65 3.87 8.88
C GLU A 123 6.50 2.40 8.47
N ASN A 124 5.28 1.86 8.58
CA ASN A 124 4.94 0.48 8.21
C ASN A 124 4.45 0.34 6.77
N LEU A 125 4.41 1.42 5.99
CA LEU A 125 4.03 1.38 4.59
C LEU A 125 5.13 0.73 3.76
N ALA A 126 4.75 -0.15 2.81
CA ALA A 126 5.69 -0.59 1.78
C ALA A 126 6.18 0.63 0.99
N VAL A 127 7.50 0.81 0.89
CA VAL A 127 8.09 1.99 0.27
C VAL A 127 7.92 1.94 -1.24
N PRO A 128 7.17 2.89 -1.85
CA PRO A 128 7.04 2.95 -3.30
C PRO A 128 8.36 3.39 -3.95
N LYS A 129 8.53 3.05 -5.23
CA LYS A 129 9.62 3.62 -6.05
C LYS A 129 9.59 5.14 -5.96
N TYR A 130 10.75 5.77 -5.80
CA TYR A 130 10.82 7.22 -5.76
C TYR A 130 10.51 7.82 -7.13
N GLY A 131 9.67 8.85 -7.15
CA GLY A 131 9.24 9.49 -8.37
C GLY A 131 7.85 10.09 -8.30
N VAL A 132 7.31 10.41 -9.45
CA VAL A 132 6.04 11.09 -9.65
C VAL A 132 4.96 10.11 -10.05
N TYR A 133 3.80 10.25 -9.43
CA TYR A 133 2.63 9.39 -9.60
C TYR A 133 1.40 10.21 -9.94
N ALA A 134 0.52 9.63 -10.76
CA ALA A 134 -0.88 10.00 -10.77
C ALA A 134 -1.54 9.45 -9.50
N SER A 135 -2.36 10.24 -8.85
CA SER A 135 -3.02 9.85 -7.60
C SER A 135 -4.46 10.36 -7.51
N ALA A 136 -5.25 9.73 -6.65
CA ALA A 136 -6.52 10.23 -6.17
C ALA A 136 -6.33 10.69 -4.72
N VAL A 137 -6.78 11.90 -4.42
CA VAL A 137 -6.64 12.51 -3.09
C VAL A 137 -8.02 12.75 -2.52
N THR A 138 -8.35 12.05 -1.44
CA THR A 138 -9.60 12.27 -0.71
C THR A 138 -9.32 13.14 0.51
N LEU A 139 -10.02 14.26 0.60
CA LEU A 139 -9.96 15.17 1.77
C LEU A 139 -11.02 14.79 2.82
N GLU A 140 -10.92 15.33 4.03
CA GLU A 140 -11.84 15.06 5.14
C GLU A 140 -13.32 15.37 4.83
N ASN A 141 -13.56 16.29 3.89
CA ASN A 141 -14.92 16.59 3.42
C ASN A 141 -15.49 15.56 2.43
N GLY A 142 -14.78 14.46 2.19
CA GLY A 142 -15.16 13.38 1.30
C GLY A 142 -14.96 13.68 -0.21
N LYS A 143 -14.51 14.88 -0.58
CA LYS A 143 -14.24 15.21 -1.98
C LYS A 143 -12.94 14.56 -2.46
N VAL A 144 -12.96 14.06 -3.68
CA VAL A 144 -11.82 13.41 -4.34
C VAL A 144 -11.29 14.32 -5.43
N TYR A 145 -9.97 14.51 -5.47
CA TYR A 145 -9.26 15.31 -6.44
C TYR A 145 -8.21 14.49 -7.17
N CYS A 146 -7.99 14.80 -8.45
CA CYS A 146 -6.80 14.34 -9.15
C CYS A 146 -5.56 14.94 -8.49
N GLY A 147 -4.55 14.12 -8.22
CA GLY A 147 -3.28 14.52 -7.64
C GLY A 147 -2.08 14.14 -8.50
N VAL A 148 -1.06 14.98 -8.47
CA VAL A 148 0.32 14.68 -8.91
C VAL A 148 1.16 14.53 -7.67
N THR A 149 1.54 13.31 -7.34
CA THR A 149 2.24 12.99 -6.08
C THR A 149 3.69 12.66 -6.36
N ASN A 150 4.62 13.45 -5.83
CA ASN A 150 6.04 13.10 -5.78
C ASN A 150 6.34 12.38 -4.46
N ILE A 151 6.93 11.19 -4.54
CA ILE A 151 7.42 10.43 -3.38
C ILE A 151 8.94 10.40 -3.44
N GLY A 152 9.59 10.84 -2.37
CA GLY A 152 11.03 10.87 -2.31
C GLY A 152 11.56 11.09 -0.90
N VAL A 153 12.88 11.05 -0.77
CA VAL A 153 13.58 11.23 0.50
C VAL A 153 14.10 12.66 0.58
N LYS A 154 13.78 13.34 1.66
CA LYS A 154 14.32 14.70 1.92
C LYS A 154 15.23 14.71 3.14
N PRO A 155 16.42 15.38 3.03
CA PRO A 155 17.25 15.65 4.17
C PRO A 155 16.50 16.49 5.20
N THR A 156 16.58 16.10 6.47
CA THR A 156 16.02 16.85 7.60
C THR A 156 17.08 16.97 8.69
N VAL A 157 16.86 17.89 9.64
CA VAL A 157 17.68 17.94 10.85
C VAL A 157 17.43 16.63 11.62
N GLY A 158 18.46 15.75 11.67
CA GLY A 158 18.38 14.44 12.32
C GLY A 158 18.17 13.23 11.38
N GLY A 159 18.34 13.38 10.05
CA GLY A 159 18.32 12.24 9.10
C GLY A 159 17.55 12.52 7.82
N THR A 160 17.14 11.44 7.17
CA THR A 160 16.31 11.51 5.96
C THR A 160 14.89 11.05 6.28
N LYS A 161 13.89 11.74 5.75
CA LYS A 161 12.47 11.35 5.90
C LYS A 161 11.87 11.05 4.53
N LEU A 162 11.09 9.99 4.46
CA LEU A 162 10.27 9.67 3.30
C LEU A 162 9.02 10.56 3.34
N LEU A 163 8.86 11.37 2.32
CA LEU A 163 7.79 12.36 2.20
C LEU A 163 7.05 12.21 0.88
N SER A 164 5.79 12.56 0.88
CA SER A 164 5.02 12.84 -0.32
C SER A 164 4.77 14.34 -0.43
N GLU A 165 4.84 14.84 -1.65
CA GLU A 165 4.41 16.18 -2.04
C GLU A 165 3.36 16.03 -3.13
N THR A 166 2.11 16.38 -2.83
CA THR A 166 1.01 16.19 -3.77
C THR A 166 0.42 17.54 -4.16
N TRP A 167 0.42 17.81 -5.45
CA TRP A 167 -0.32 18.90 -6.07
C TRP A 167 -1.67 18.41 -6.56
N MET A 168 -2.72 19.14 -6.27
CA MET A 168 -4.08 18.91 -6.76
C MET A 168 -4.45 20.07 -7.71
N PRO A 169 -4.36 19.91 -9.04
CA PRO A 169 -4.55 20.99 -10.01
C PRO A 169 -5.92 21.67 -9.91
N ASP A 170 -6.96 20.92 -9.58
CA ASP A 170 -8.34 21.42 -9.53
C ASP A 170 -8.80 21.78 -8.11
N PHE A 171 -7.89 21.79 -7.13
CA PHE A 171 -8.18 22.24 -5.78
C PHE A 171 -7.99 23.74 -5.63
N HIS A 172 -9.08 24.47 -5.51
CA HIS A 172 -9.11 25.93 -5.31
C HIS A 172 -9.59 26.32 -3.90
N GLY A 173 -9.49 25.39 -2.95
CA GLY A 173 -9.88 25.64 -1.56
C GLY A 173 -8.86 26.41 -0.75
N GLY A 174 -9.25 26.75 0.49
CA GLY A 174 -8.40 27.41 1.47
C GLY A 174 -7.30 26.54 2.07
N GLU A 175 -6.78 26.94 3.23
CA GLU A 175 -5.77 26.17 3.96
C GLU A 175 -6.36 24.87 4.54
N ILE A 176 -5.66 23.77 4.30
CA ILE A 176 -6.03 22.42 4.74
C ILE A 176 -4.94 21.77 5.60
N TYR A 177 -4.01 22.58 6.14
CA TYR A 177 -2.99 22.08 7.05
C TYR A 177 -3.62 21.54 8.34
N GLY A 178 -3.04 20.44 8.85
CA GLY A 178 -3.55 19.73 10.02
C GLY A 178 -4.71 18.77 9.73
N GLN A 179 -5.35 18.87 8.57
CA GLN A 179 -6.33 17.89 8.13
C GLN A 179 -5.64 16.62 7.63
N THR A 180 -6.35 15.51 7.66
CA THR A 180 -5.91 14.26 7.05
C THR A 180 -6.30 14.21 5.58
N ALA A 181 -5.39 13.78 4.71
CA ALA A 181 -5.72 13.42 3.33
C ALA A 181 -5.34 11.96 3.08
N ASP A 182 -6.22 11.25 2.38
CA ASP A 182 -5.98 9.91 1.86
C ASP A 182 -5.48 10.03 0.42
N VAL A 183 -4.28 9.50 0.14
CA VAL A 183 -3.65 9.53 -1.18
C VAL A 183 -3.54 8.12 -1.71
N ARG A 184 -4.21 7.84 -2.82
CA ARG A 184 -4.18 6.56 -3.54
C ARG A 184 -3.39 6.71 -4.82
N LEU A 185 -2.31 5.93 -4.96
CA LEU A 185 -1.47 5.95 -6.15
C LEU A 185 -2.16 5.16 -7.26
N LEU A 186 -2.34 5.79 -8.42
CA LEU A 186 -3.02 5.19 -9.57
C LEU A 186 -2.02 4.59 -10.55
N ASP A 187 -0.99 5.35 -10.89
CA ASP A 187 0.08 4.91 -11.78
C ASP A 187 1.38 5.67 -11.55
N PHE A 188 2.50 5.08 -11.96
CA PHE A 188 3.82 5.70 -11.94
C PHE A 188 4.05 6.48 -13.23
N ILE A 189 4.31 7.79 -13.13
CA ILE A 189 4.52 8.64 -14.31
C ILE A 189 6.00 8.64 -14.70
N ARG A 190 6.90 8.95 -13.76
CA ARG A 190 8.34 9.01 -14.03
C ARG A 190 9.19 9.00 -12.75
N PRO A 191 10.48 8.65 -12.83
CA PRO A 191 11.41 8.81 -11.71
C PRO A 191 11.64 10.28 -11.36
N GLU A 192 12.22 10.53 -10.17
CA GLU A 192 12.71 11.86 -9.81
C GLU A 192 13.76 12.34 -10.82
N LYS A 193 13.71 13.62 -11.15
CA LYS A 193 14.67 14.27 -12.06
C LYS A 193 15.08 15.61 -11.46
N LYS A 194 16.37 15.94 -11.59
CA LYS A 194 16.86 17.30 -11.36
C LYS A 194 16.61 18.14 -12.62
N PHE A 195 16.24 19.38 -12.43
CA PHE A 195 16.01 20.34 -13.52
C PHE A 195 17.05 21.45 -13.45
N ASP A 196 17.53 21.86 -14.60
CA ASP A 196 18.60 22.87 -14.71
C ASP A 196 18.05 24.29 -14.48
N ASN A 197 16.76 24.47 -14.70
CA ASN A 197 16.10 25.76 -14.51
C ASN A 197 14.62 25.62 -14.12
N ILE A 198 14.03 26.72 -13.63
CA ILE A 198 12.64 26.80 -13.17
C ILE A 198 11.65 26.55 -14.31
N THR A 199 11.97 26.95 -15.54
CA THR A 199 11.07 26.78 -16.70
C THR A 199 10.89 25.30 -17.03
N GLU A 200 11.97 24.52 -17.06
CA GLU A 200 11.91 23.08 -17.27
C GLU A 200 11.11 22.36 -16.16
N LEU A 201 11.34 22.75 -14.89
CA LEU A 201 10.57 22.21 -13.77
C LEU A 201 9.08 22.50 -13.95
N LYS A 202 8.71 23.72 -14.33
CA LYS A 202 7.33 24.14 -14.52
C LYS A 202 6.64 23.38 -15.65
N ASN A 203 7.32 23.21 -16.78
CA ASN A 203 6.84 22.43 -17.92
C ASN A 203 6.60 20.96 -17.51
N ALA A 204 7.59 20.34 -16.84
CA ALA A 204 7.45 18.98 -16.37
C ALA A 204 6.30 18.79 -15.36
N ILE A 205 6.06 19.76 -14.47
CA ILE A 205 4.91 19.72 -13.56
C ILE A 205 3.59 19.78 -14.34
N THR A 206 3.51 20.64 -15.37
CA THR A 206 2.32 20.75 -16.22
C THR A 206 2.06 19.46 -17.00
N ASP A 207 3.10 18.89 -17.62
CA ASP A 207 3.01 17.63 -18.37
C ASP A 207 2.56 16.46 -17.46
N ASN A 208 3.12 16.39 -16.25
CA ASN A 208 2.70 15.41 -15.24
C ASN A 208 1.21 15.57 -14.88
N ALA A 209 0.70 16.82 -14.82
CA ALA A 209 -0.71 17.05 -14.49
C ALA A 209 -1.64 16.61 -15.64
N VAL A 210 -1.25 16.82 -16.88
CA VAL A 210 -2.00 16.31 -18.04
C VAL A 210 -2.10 14.78 -17.96
N THR A 211 -0.94 14.11 -17.84
CA THR A 211 -0.88 12.64 -17.71
C THR A 211 -1.68 12.14 -16.51
N ALA A 212 -1.57 12.80 -15.36
CA ALA A 212 -2.30 12.40 -14.16
C ALA A 212 -3.82 12.53 -14.32
N LYS A 213 -4.31 13.60 -15.02
CA LYS A 213 -5.73 13.79 -15.30
C LYS A 213 -6.29 12.72 -16.25
N GLU A 214 -5.52 12.31 -17.25
CA GLU A 214 -5.88 11.22 -18.15
C GLU A 214 -6.05 9.92 -17.39
N ILE A 215 -5.04 9.53 -16.60
CA ILE A 215 -5.04 8.32 -15.76
C ILE A 215 -6.20 8.35 -14.76
N PHE A 216 -6.39 9.48 -14.07
CA PHE A 216 -7.48 9.66 -13.10
C PHE A 216 -8.85 9.52 -13.80
N GLY A 217 -9.02 10.14 -14.97
CA GLY A 217 -10.25 10.05 -15.73
C GLY A 217 -10.58 8.63 -16.20
N GLU A 218 -9.58 7.85 -16.62
CA GLU A 218 -9.74 6.44 -16.97
C GLU A 218 -10.23 5.61 -15.77
N MET A 219 -9.56 5.75 -14.62
CA MET A 219 -9.82 4.94 -13.43
C MET A 219 -11.19 5.25 -12.80
N TYR A 220 -11.63 6.53 -12.79
CA TYR A 220 -12.90 6.92 -12.19
C TYR A 220 -14.11 6.87 -13.14
N ARG A 221 -13.91 6.79 -14.46
CA ARG A 221 -15.01 6.54 -15.41
C ARG A 221 -15.54 5.13 -15.36
N TYR A 222 -14.72 4.17 -14.94
CA TYR A 222 -15.07 2.75 -14.92
C TYR A 222 -15.41 2.21 -13.53
N GLY A 223 -15.51 3.08 -12.51
CA GLY A 223 -16.07 2.72 -11.19
C GLY A 223 -15.33 1.59 -10.47
N VAL A 224 -13.99 1.58 -10.54
CA VAL A 224 -13.16 0.59 -9.82
C VAL A 224 -12.60 1.21 -8.55
#